data_0400373fc60db324e7ece8d228bf3f7a
#
_entry.id   0400373fc60db324e7ece8d228bf3f7a
#
_cell.length_a   1.000
_cell.length_b   1.000
_cell.length_c   1.000
_cell.angle_alpha   90.00
_cell.angle_beta   90.00
_cell.angle_gamma   90.00
#
_symmetry.space_group_name_H-M   'P 1'
#
loop_
_entity.id
_entity.type
_entity.pdbx_description
1 polymer ?
#
loop_
_entity_poly.entity_id
_entity_poly.type
_entity_poly.pdbx_seq_one_letter_code
_entity_poly.pdbx_strand_id
1 'polypeptide(L)'
;MTNTDKRVTRVREVRRRLAREGPPRTRDHERDFETVTVPERHCDQLRDLMVSEGAEKIVEIGLAYGSSALAIGEALVTVDPPLPRHLIIDPFQEREYSNAGWDLLRSAGLDSIATLVPTPSSTALPRLVSEGFVADAAFVDGSHRFHEVFVDLYFLRKIVRPGGLIVVDDDWWPSVHTAVRYYERNTGWKVIPDAFPGETTGVGPPGEQGARCKAYRLPDPSFEPSFKDFRAF
;
A
#
# COMPACT_ATOMS: atom_id res chain seq x y z
N MET A 1 -23.85 20.07 -0.19
CA MET A 1 -22.69 19.25 -0.59
C MET A 1 -21.43 20.04 -0.32
N THR A 2 -20.63 19.60 0.63
CA THR A 2 -19.38 20.28 1.02
C THR A 2 -18.32 20.17 -0.08
N ASN A 3 -17.19 20.87 0.07
CA ASN A 3 -16.07 20.71 -0.85
C ASN A 3 -15.49 19.28 -0.75
N THR A 4 -15.39 18.75 0.45
CA THR A 4 -14.96 17.37 0.72
C THR A 4 -15.88 16.36 0.05
N ASP A 5 -17.21 16.51 0.13
CA ASP A 5 -18.15 15.62 -0.55
C ASP A 5 -17.93 15.58 -2.08
N LYS A 6 -17.65 16.73 -2.70
CA LYS A 6 -17.37 16.83 -4.14
C LYS A 6 -16.07 16.11 -4.50
N ARG A 7 -15.03 16.25 -3.69
CA ARG A 7 -13.75 15.56 -3.90
C ARG A 7 -13.92 14.04 -3.77
N VAL A 8 -14.56 13.56 -2.72
CA VAL A 8 -14.85 12.14 -2.51
C VAL A 8 -15.66 11.57 -3.68
N THR A 9 -16.71 12.29 -4.11
CA THR A 9 -17.53 11.86 -5.26
C THR A 9 -16.69 11.70 -6.52
N ARG A 10 -15.80 12.67 -6.81
CA ARG A 10 -14.91 12.61 -7.98
C ARG A 10 -13.97 11.40 -7.94
N VAL A 11 -13.36 11.12 -6.79
CA VAL A 11 -12.48 9.95 -6.63
C VAL A 11 -13.25 8.66 -6.84
N ARG A 12 -14.46 8.54 -6.26
CA ARG A 12 -15.34 7.36 -6.44
C ARG A 12 -15.75 7.14 -7.89
N GLU A 13 -16.02 8.21 -8.63
CA GLU A 13 -16.34 8.12 -10.06
C GLU A 13 -15.17 7.54 -10.86
N VAL A 14 -13.93 8.01 -10.58
CA VAL A 14 -12.73 7.48 -11.25
C VAL A 14 -12.50 6.01 -10.87
N ARG A 15 -12.63 5.65 -9.58
CA ARG A 15 -12.50 4.25 -9.12
C ARG A 15 -13.50 3.33 -9.81
N ARG A 16 -14.78 3.70 -9.81
CA ARG A 16 -15.85 2.91 -10.47
C ARG A 16 -15.62 2.77 -11.97
N ARG A 17 -15.14 3.82 -12.62
CA ARG A 17 -14.79 3.76 -14.04
C ARG A 17 -13.64 2.79 -14.28
N LEU A 18 -12.57 2.88 -13.50
CA LEU A 18 -11.43 1.98 -13.60
C LEU A 18 -11.84 0.52 -13.39
N ALA A 19 -12.65 0.22 -12.37
CA ALA A 19 -13.12 -1.14 -12.08
C ALA A 19 -13.99 -1.70 -13.22
N ARG A 20 -14.81 -0.87 -13.89
CA ARG A 20 -15.71 -1.30 -14.92
C ARG A 20 -15.08 -1.39 -16.32
N GLU A 21 -14.19 -0.47 -16.64
CA GLU A 21 -13.66 -0.25 -18.00
C GLU A 21 -12.19 -0.65 -18.14
N GLY A 22 -11.51 -0.90 -17.01
CA GLY A 22 -10.06 -1.06 -16.98
C GLY A 22 -9.33 0.27 -17.17
N PRO A 23 -7.97 0.24 -17.19
CA PRO A 23 -7.16 1.42 -17.40
C PRO A 23 -7.30 1.92 -18.85
N PRO A 24 -7.01 3.22 -19.08
CA PRO A 24 -6.89 3.72 -20.46
C PRO A 24 -5.91 2.85 -21.24
N ARG A 25 -6.28 2.42 -22.45
CA ARG A 25 -5.40 1.60 -23.30
C ARG A 25 -4.12 2.37 -23.60
N THR A 26 -3.02 1.82 -23.17
CA THR A 26 -1.68 2.30 -23.49
C THR A 26 -1.16 1.50 -24.67
N ARG A 27 -0.48 2.16 -25.62
CA ARG A 27 -0.15 1.58 -26.94
C ARG A 27 0.80 0.38 -26.87
N ASP A 28 1.52 0.17 -25.77
CA ASP A 28 2.68 -0.74 -25.74
C ASP A 28 2.69 -1.78 -24.61
N HIS A 29 1.70 -1.81 -23.71
CA HIS A 29 1.71 -2.73 -22.58
C HIS A 29 0.34 -3.37 -22.34
N GLU A 30 0.23 -4.62 -22.78
CA GLU A 30 -0.89 -5.51 -22.46
C GLU A 30 -0.63 -6.27 -21.15
N ARG A 31 -0.25 -5.58 -20.08
CA ARG A 31 -0.31 -6.23 -18.77
C ARG A 31 -1.78 -6.39 -18.42
N ASP A 32 -2.14 -7.63 -18.11
CA ASP A 32 -3.48 -7.95 -17.68
C ASP A 32 -3.83 -7.15 -16.41
N PHE A 33 -4.77 -6.22 -16.58
CA PHE A 33 -5.23 -5.37 -15.48
C PHE A 33 -5.72 -6.19 -14.29
N GLU A 34 -6.43 -7.28 -14.53
CA GLU A 34 -7.01 -8.12 -13.48
C GLU A 34 -5.93 -8.84 -12.66
N THR A 35 -4.81 -9.20 -13.29
CA THR A 35 -3.71 -9.89 -12.61
C THR A 35 -2.82 -8.97 -11.79
N VAL A 36 -2.63 -7.73 -12.21
CA VAL A 36 -1.70 -6.80 -11.55
C VAL A 36 -2.39 -5.81 -10.60
N THR A 37 -3.72 -5.93 -10.44
CA THR A 37 -4.50 -4.93 -9.70
C THR A 37 -5.06 -5.51 -8.43
N VAL A 38 -5.02 -4.73 -7.36
CA VAL A 38 -5.74 -5.05 -6.12
C VAL A 38 -7.24 -5.05 -6.41
N PRO A 39 -7.97 -6.14 -6.10
CA PRO A 39 -9.41 -6.23 -6.32
C PRO A 39 -10.20 -5.10 -5.66
N GLU A 40 -11.28 -4.64 -6.29
CA GLU A 40 -12.08 -3.52 -5.80
C GLU A 40 -12.52 -3.69 -4.35
N ARG A 41 -12.90 -4.91 -3.95
CA ARG A 41 -13.26 -5.22 -2.57
C ARG A 41 -12.11 -4.96 -1.59
N HIS A 42 -10.89 -5.39 -1.91
CA HIS A 42 -9.73 -5.14 -1.05
C HIS A 42 -9.36 -3.66 -1.05
N CYS A 43 -9.54 -2.96 -2.16
CA CYS A 43 -9.39 -1.51 -2.21
C CYS A 43 -10.39 -0.80 -1.29
N ASP A 44 -11.65 -1.26 -1.20
CA ASP A 44 -12.64 -0.71 -0.28
C ASP A 44 -12.27 -0.96 1.18
N GLN A 45 -11.83 -2.18 1.51
CA GLN A 45 -11.36 -2.54 2.84
C GLN A 45 -10.11 -1.74 3.24
N LEU A 46 -9.16 -1.56 2.31
CA LEU A 46 -7.98 -0.71 2.51
C LEU A 46 -8.37 0.74 2.81
N ARG A 47 -9.29 1.32 2.02
CA ARG A 47 -9.84 2.66 2.27
C ARG A 47 -10.44 2.76 3.67
N ASP A 48 -11.32 1.84 4.02
CA ASP A 48 -12.04 1.86 5.30
C ASP A 48 -11.06 1.72 6.48
N LEU A 49 -10.03 0.89 6.33
CA LEU A 49 -8.97 0.74 7.31
C LEU A 49 -8.18 2.04 7.49
N MET A 50 -7.80 2.73 6.41
CA MET A 50 -7.08 4.01 6.47
C MET A 50 -7.96 5.12 7.06
N VAL A 51 -9.27 5.12 6.78
CA VAL A 51 -10.23 6.05 7.39
C VAL A 51 -10.36 5.78 8.89
N SER A 52 -10.49 4.53 9.30
CA SER A 52 -10.60 4.16 10.72
C SER A 52 -9.34 4.47 11.51
N GLU A 53 -8.17 4.43 10.86
CA GLU A 53 -6.89 4.85 11.44
C GLU A 53 -6.79 6.38 11.58
N GLY A 54 -7.62 7.15 10.88
CA GLY A 54 -7.48 8.59 10.77
C GLY A 54 -6.17 8.98 10.10
N ALA A 55 -5.68 8.18 9.15
CA ALA A 55 -4.39 8.36 8.54
C ALA A 55 -4.30 9.67 7.76
N GLU A 56 -3.23 10.45 8.01
CA GLU A 56 -2.96 11.72 7.36
C GLU A 56 -1.81 11.62 6.34
N LYS A 57 -0.82 10.76 6.64
CA LYS A 57 0.37 10.56 5.82
C LYS A 57 0.57 9.08 5.55
N ILE A 58 0.54 8.71 4.28
CA ILE A 58 0.62 7.32 3.85
C ILE A 58 1.75 7.16 2.84
N VAL A 59 2.54 6.09 3.00
CA VAL A 59 3.53 5.64 2.01
C VAL A 59 2.95 4.43 1.28
N GLU A 60 2.99 4.45 -0.04
CA GLU A 60 2.61 3.32 -0.90
C GLU A 60 3.81 2.89 -1.74
N ILE A 61 4.06 1.58 -1.82
CA ILE A 61 5.08 0.98 -2.69
C ILE A 61 4.34 0.16 -3.75
N GLY A 62 4.50 0.56 -5.00
CA GLY A 62 3.76 0.04 -6.15
C GLY A 62 2.52 0.88 -6.45
N LEU A 63 2.39 1.35 -7.67
CA LEU A 63 1.24 2.11 -8.16
C LEU A 63 0.48 1.34 -9.23
N ALA A 64 1.20 0.68 -10.12
CA ALA A 64 0.65 0.00 -11.29
C ALA A 64 -0.44 0.86 -12.00
N TYR A 65 -1.68 0.39 -12.04
CA TYR A 65 -2.81 1.14 -12.61
C TYR A 65 -3.56 2.02 -11.59
N GLY A 66 -3.08 2.10 -10.34
CA GLY A 66 -3.54 3.06 -9.35
C GLY A 66 -4.81 2.69 -8.58
N SER A 67 -5.23 1.43 -8.56
CA SER A 67 -6.46 1.01 -7.86
C SER A 67 -6.36 1.22 -6.34
N SER A 68 -5.29 0.76 -5.71
CA SER A 68 -4.99 0.97 -4.30
C SER A 68 -4.76 2.46 -4.00
N ALA A 69 -4.00 3.15 -4.86
CA ALA A 69 -3.70 4.56 -4.69
C ALA A 69 -4.96 5.45 -4.74
N LEU A 70 -5.91 5.14 -5.61
CA LEU A 70 -7.20 5.82 -5.64
C LEU A 70 -8.02 5.55 -4.35
N ALA A 71 -7.96 4.34 -3.80
CA ALA A 71 -8.63 4.00 -2.55
C ALA A 71 -8.02 4.72 -1.35
N ILE A 72 -6.68 4.75 -1.26
CA ILE A 72 -5.92 5.52 -0.26
C ILE A 72 -6.20 7.01 -0.40
N GLY A 73 -6.22 7.53 -1.62
CA GLY A 73 -6.57 8.92 -1.90
C GLY A 73 -8.00 9.26 -1.47
N GLU A 74 -8.98 8.35 -1.69
CA GLU A 74 -10.35 8.51 -1.17
C GLU A 74 -10.36 8.57 0.36
N ALA A 75 -9.58 7.71 1.04
CA ALA A 75 -9.46 7.74 2.50
C ALA A 75 -8.93 9.08 2.99
N LEU A 76 -7.82 9.56 2.43
CA LEU A 76 -7.22 10.86 2.80
C LEU A 76 -8.18 12.03 2.58
N VAL A 77 -8.92 12.04 1.47
CA VAL A 77 -9.94 13.06 1.23
C VAL A 77 -11.11 12.94 2.20
N THR A 78 -11.47 11.73 2.64
CA THR A 78 -12.56 11.48 3.59
C THR A 78 -12.18 11.91 5.01
N VAL A 79 -10.95 11.62 5.45
CA VAL A 79 -10.42 12.07 6.75
C VAL A 79 -10.25 13.59 6.77
N ASP A 80 -9.88 14.16 5.60
CA ASP A 80 -9.70 15.61 5.38
C ASP A 80 -8.77 16.31 6.40
N PRO A 81 -7.56 15.74 6.66
CA PRO A 81 -6.64 16.35 7.59
C PRO A 81 -6.03 17.63 7.01
N PRO A 82 -5.45 18.51 7.85
CA PRO A 82 -4.89 19.80 7.39
C PRO A 82 -3.79 19.67 6.34
N LEU A 83 -2.99 18.62 6.41
CA LEU A 83 -1.83 18.40 5.53
C LEU A 83 -1.74 16.94 5.06
N PRO A 84 -2.72 16.46 4.27
CA PRO A 84 -2.72 15.10 3.77
C PRO A 84 -1.52 14.87 2.85
N ARG A 85 -0.88 13.71 2.98
CA ARG A 85 0.22 13.30 2.10
C ARG A 85 0.11 11.83 1.71
N HIS A 86 0.13 11.59 0.42
CA HIS A 86 0.25 10.28 -0.15
C HIS A 86 1.56 10.18 -0.94
N LEU A 87 2.56 9.52 -0.39
CA LEU A 87 3.85 9.31 -1.06
C LEU A 87 3.85 7.95 -1.72
N ILE A 88 3.96 7.94 -3.04
CA ILE A 88 3.86 6.74 -3.87
C ILE A 88 5.22 6.48 -4.51
N ILE A 89 5.77 5.29 -4.28
CA ILE A 89 7.07 4.88 -4.81
C ILE A 89 6.84 3.83 -5.90
N ASP A 90 7.11 4.19 -7.15
CA ASP A 90 7.01 3.27 -8.29
C ASP A 90 7.98 3.68 -9.41
N PRO A 91 9.07 2.92 -9.63
CA PRO A 91 10.05 3.22 -10.66
C PRO A 91 9.58 2.85 -12.07
N PHE A 92 8.42 2.19 -12.22
CA PHE A 92 7.99 1.58 -13.47
C PHE A 92 6.84 2.31 -14.16
N GLN A 93 6.29 3.36 -13.55
CA GLN A 93 5.09 4.04 -14.04
C GLN A 93 5.20 4.50 -15.50
N GLU A 94 6.30 5.13 -15.87
CA GLU A 94 6.49 5.57 -17.26
C GLU A 94 6.72 4.38 -18.19
N ARG A 95 7.66 3.50 -17.82
CA ARG A 95 8.14 2.43 -18.70
C ARG A 95 7.16 1.28 -18.88
N GLU A 96 6.51 0.83 -17.78
CA GLU A 96 5.68 -0.38 -17.77
C GLU A 96 4.17 -0.07 -17.85
N TYR A 97 3.76 1.13 -17.38
CA TYR A 97 2.35 1.51 -17.26
C TYR A 97 2.01 2.78 -18.04
N SER A 98 2.95 3.35 -18.81
CA SER A 98 2.75 4.59 -19.59
C SER A 98 2.12 5.72 -18.76
N ASN A 99 2.45 5.80 -17.48
CA ASN A 99 1.89 6.72 -16.48
C ASN A 99 0.38 6.58 -16.22
N ALA A 100 -0.26 5.50 -16.65
CA ALA A 100 -1.72 5.34 -16.55
C ALA A 100 -2.24 5.48 -15.11
N GLY A 101 -1.56 4.89 -14.12
CA GLY A 101 -1.94 5.02 -12.70
C GLY A 101 -1.84 6.46 -12.21
N TRP A 102 -0.75 7.16 -12.54
CA TRP A 102 -0.56 8.55 -12.17
C TRP A 102 -1.59 9.49 -12.83
N ASP A 103 -1.90 9.27 -14.10
CA ASP A 103 -2.90 10.07 -14.82
C ASP A 103 -4.31 9.85 -14.27
N LEU A 104 -4.63 8.64 -13.77
CA LEU A 104 -5.89 8.39 -13.06
C LEU A 104 -5.96 9.17 -11.74
N LEU A 105 -4.87 9.23 -10.95
CA LEU A 105 -4.81 10.05 -9.76
C LEU A 105 -5.02 11.53 -10.07
N ARG A 106 -4.37 12.05 -11.11
CA ARG A 106 -4.58 13.43 -11.60
C ARG A 106 -6.02 13.68 -12.02
N SER A 107 -6.63 12.74 -12.76
CA SER A 107 -8.04 12.84 -13.16
C SER A 107 -8.99 12.88 -11.97
N ALA A 108 -8.63 12.20 -10.87
CA ALA A 108 -9.35 12.24 -9.61
C ALA A 108 -9.08 13.52 -8.78
N GLY A 109 -8.10 14.36 -9.16
CA GLY A 109 -7.68 15.55 -8.42
C GLY A 109 -6.85 15.23 -7.18
N LEU A 110 -6.21 14.07 -7.14
CA LEU A 110 -5.38 13.60 -6.03
C LEU A 110 -3.92 14.04 -6.13
N ASP A 111 -3.49 14.58 -7.27
CA ASP A 111 -2.15 15.13 -7.47
C ASP A 111 -1.83 16.31 -6.56
N SER A 112 -2.84 16.93 -5.94
CA SER A 112 -2.64 17.96 -4.92
C SER A 112 -2.17 17.42 -3.56
N ILE A 113 -2.36 16.12 -3.29
CA ILE A 113 -2.01 15.45 -2.02
C ILE A 113 -1.07 14.25 -2.23
N ALA A 114 -0.95 13.77 -3.46
CA ALA A 114 -0.09 12.65 -3.84
C ALA A 114 1.22 13.15 -4.47
N THR A 115 2.30 12.40 -4.25
CA THR A 115 3.60 12.61 -4.87
C THR A 115 4.13 11.28 -5.37
N LEU A 116 4.38 11.18 -6.69
CA LEU A 116 5.04 10.03 -7.28
C LEU A 116 6.55 10.17 -7.17
N VAL A 117 7.21 9.14 -6.63
CA VAL A 117 8.66 9.01 -6.53
C VAL A 117 9.09 7.91 -7.51
N PRO A 118 9.59 8.27 -8.71
CA PRO A 118 9.92 7.31 -9.76
C PRO A 118 11.32 6.69 -9.57
N THR A 119 11.60 6.20 -8.37
CA THR A 119 12.87 5.55 -8.02
C THR A 119 12.59 4.26 -7.25
N PRO A 120 13.51 3.27 -7.27
CA PRO A 120 13.36 2.06 -6.48
C PRO A 120 13.15 2.35 -4.99
N SER A 121 12.29 1.57 -4.33
CA SER A 121 12.03 1.69 -2.88
C SER A 121 13.30 1.59 -2.05
N SER A 122 14.23 0.73 -2.45
CA SER A 122 15.56 0.59 -1.83
C SER A 122 16.42 1.87 -1.84
N THR A 123 16.07 2.84 -2.68
CA THR A 123 16.71 4.17 -2.73
C THR A 123 15.84 5.23 -2.04
N ALA A 124 14.54 5.20 -2.28
CA ALA A 124 13.60 6.19 -1.76
C ALA A 124 13.43 6.09 -0.24
N LEU A 125 13.21 4.88 0.29
CA LEU A 125 12.94 4.69 1.72
C LEU A 125 14.10 5.10 2.64
N PRO A 126 15.38 4.75 2.38
CA PRO A 126 16.50 5.26 3.17
C PRO A 126 16.57 6.79 3.21
N ARG A 127 16.25 7.45 2.10
CA ARG A 127 16.18 8.91 2.03
C ARG A 127 15.09 9.45 2.93
N LEU A 128 13.88 8.88 2.90
CA LEU A 128 12.78 9.30 3.79
C LEU A 128 13.15 9.15 5.27
N VAL A 129 13.86 8.07 5.64
CA VAL A 129 14.37 7.90 7.01
C VAL A 129 15.38 9.01 7.35
N SER A 130 16.31 9.33 6.45
CA SER A 130 17.31 10.39 6.69
C SER A 130 16.70 11.79 6.78
N GLU A 131 15.59 12.02 6.09
CA GLU A 131 14.83 13.27 6.12
C GLU A 131 13.88 13.37 7.35
N GLY A 132 13.80 12.30 8.16
CA GLY A 132 12.92 12.24 9.33
C GLY A 132 11.43 12.21 8.97
N PHE A 133 11.09 11.69 7.78
CA PHE A 133 9.70 11.56 7.38
C PHE A 133 8.99 10.52 8.25
N VAL A 134 7.81 10.89 8.76
CA VAL A 134 6.96 10.01 9.57
C VAL A 134 5.60 9.86 8.90
N ALA A 135 5.15 8.62 8.72
CA ALA A 135 3.84 8.26 8.19
C ALA A 135 2.96 7.62 9.28
N ASP A 136 1.65 7.68 9.09
CA ASP A 136 0.68 6.97 9.93
C ASP A 136 0.51 5.53 9.48
N ALA A 137 0.58 5.31 8.17
CA ALA A 137 0.40 4.00 7.57
C ALA A 137 1.28 3.80 6.34
N ALA A 138 1.46 2.54 5.95
CA ALA A 138 2.04 2.16 4.67
C ALA A 138 1.25 1.03 4.01
N PHE A 139 1.25 1.02 2.67
CA PHE A 139 0.77 -0.06 1.83
C PHE A 139 1.90 -0.59 0.95
N VAL A 140 2.08 -1.90 0.92
CA VAL A 140 3.19 -2.58 0.21
C VAL A 140 2.62 -3.54 -0.81
N ASP A 141 2.76 -3.18 -2.08
CA ASP A 141 2.37 -3.97 -3.26
C ASP A 141 3.34 -3.70 -4.42
N GLY A 142 4.63 -3.81 -4.14
CA GLY A 142 5.67 -3.51 -5.13
C GLY A 142 6.26 -4.76 -5.76
N SER A 143 7.35 -5.24 -5.21
CA SER A 143 8.04 -6.45 -5.66
C SER A 143 7.61 -7.67 -4.83
N HIS A 144 7.51 -8.82 -5.49
CA HIS A 144 7.26 -10.09 -4.80
C HIS A 144 8.55 -10.88 -4.51
N ARG A 145 9.73 -10.23 -4.63
CA ARG A 145 11.01 -10.84 -4.30
C ARG A 145 11.29 -10.69 -2.81
N PHE A 146 11.59 -11.80 -2.14
CA PHE A 146 11.85 -11.83 -0.70
C PHE A 146 12.76 -10.69 -0.21
N HIS A 147 13.91 -10.50 -0.83
CA HIS A 147 14.90 -9.51 -0.37
C HIS A 147 14.43 -8.07 -0.55
N GLU A 148 13.63 -7.78 -1.58
CA GLU A 148 13.08 -6.44 -1.81
C GLU A 148 11.98 -6.14 -0.78
N VAL A 149 11.01 -7.05 -0.61
CA VAL A 149 9.97 -6.92 0.41
C VAL A 149 10.57 -6.82 1.81
N PHE A 150 11.56 -7.65 2.12
CA PHE A 150 12.23 -7.62 3.43
C PHE A 150 12.88 -6.25 3.71
N VAL A 151 13.56 -5.67 2.72
CA VAL A 151 14.18 -4.34 2.84
C VAL A 151 13.13 -3.24 2.93
N ASP A 152 12.04 -3.32 2.16
CA ASP A 152 10.95 -2.36 2.23
C ASP A 152 10.34 -2.32 3.64
N LEU A 153 10.02 -3.47 4.21
CA LEU A 153 9.48 -3.59 5.56
C LEU A 153 10.49 -3.12 6.63
N TYR A 154 11.81 -3.32 6.42
CA TYR A 154 12.84 -2.81 7.30
C TYR A 154 12.85 -1.29 7.40
N PHE A 155 12.69 -0.59 6.30
CA PHE A 155 12.64 0.87 6.32
C PHE A 155 11.27 1.39 6.74
N LEU A 156 10.18 0.76 6.29
CA LEU A 156 8.83 1.19 6.65
C LEU A 156 8.57 1.14 8.16
N ARG A 157 9.11 0.15 8.88
CA ARG A 157 9.00 0.13 10.35
C ARG A 157 9.71 1.29 11.06
N LYS A 158 10.59 2.02 10.34
CA LYS A 158 11.27 3.23 10.84
C LYS A 158 10.57 4.51 10.40
N ILE A 159 9.78 4.43 9.35
CA ILE A 159 9.02 5.54 8.76
C ILE A 159 7.63 5.63 9.38
N VAL A 160 6.96 4.49 9.55
CA VAL A 160 5.64 4.45 10.15
C VAL A 160 5.78 4.64 11.67
N ARG A 161 4.97 5.54 12.23
CA ARG A 161 4.97 5.86 13.65
C ARG A 161 4.74 4.62 14.53
N PRO A 162 5.18 4.65 15.80
CA PRO A 162 4.78 3.63 16.78
C PRO A 162 3.26 3.48 16.81
N GLY A 163 2.77 2.24 16.90
CA GLY A 163 1.34 1.95 16.85
C GLY A 163 0.68 2.19 15.47
N GLY A 164 1.43 2.59 14.46
CA GLY A 164 0.91 2.81 13.11
C GLY A 164 0.63 1.51 12.35
N LEU A 165 0.22 1.63 11.10
CA LEU A 165 -0.33 0.55 10.31
C LEU A 165 0.58 0.22 9.10
N ILE A 166 0.84 -1.06 8.86
CA ILE A 166 1.40 -1.55 7.60
C ILE A 166 0.45 -2.59 7.01
N VAL A 167 0.06 -2.38 5.76
CA VAL A 167 -0.73 -3.33 4.97
C VAL A 167 0.16 -3.91 3.88
N VAL A 168 0.14 -5.23 3.72
CA VAL A 168 0.92 -5.95 2.69
C VAL A 168 -0.06 -6.70 1.80
N ASP A 169 0.04 -6.47 0.49
CA ASP A 169 -0.65 -7.29 -0.51
C ASP A 169 0.16 -8.54 -0.86
N ASP A 170 -0.48 -9.49 -1.49
CA ASP A 170 0.12 -10.73 -2.00
C ASP A 170 0.84 -11.60 -0.93
N ASP A 171 0.38 -11.55 0.32
CA ASP A 171 0.92 -12.41 1.40
C ASP A 171 0.78 -13.93 1.12
N TRP A 172 0.00 -14.32 0.13
CA TRP A 172 -0.06 -15.70 -0.35
C TRP A 172 1.20 -16.16 -1.12
N TRP A 173 2.04 -15.22 -1.62
CA TRP A 173 3.31 -15.59 -2.24
C TRP A 173 4.32 -16.01 -1.16
N PRO A 174 4.98 -17.19 -1.30
CA PRO A 174 5.92 -17.69 -0.29
C PRO A 174 7.03 -16.69 0.06
N SER A 175 7.50 -15.91 -0.90
CA SER A 175 8.53 -14.90 -0.74
C SER A 175 8.05 -13.71 0.11
N VAL A 176 6.84 -13.21 -0.14
CA VAL A 176 6.22 -12.12 0.63
C VAL A 176 5.90 -12.61 2.04
N HIS A 177 5.20 -13.74 2.14
CA HIS A 177 4.84 -14.36 3.42
C HIS A 177 6.06 -14.59 4.33
N THR A 178 7.14 -15.13 3.77
CA THR A 178 8.37 -15.40 4.54
C THR A 178 9.00 -14.10 5.03
N ALA A 179 9.03 -13.04 4.20
CA ALA A 179 9.55 -11.75 4.63
C ALA A 179 8.74 -11.17 5.80
N VAL A 180 7.41 -11.18 5.69
CA VAL A 180 6.49 -10.68 6.71
C VAL A 180 6.61 -11.46 8.03
N ARG A 181 6.72 -12.80 7.96
CA ARG A 181 6.86 -13.66 9.15
C ARG A 181 8.06 -13.31 10.02
N TYR A 182 9.16 -12.83 9.42
CA TYR A 182 10.28 -12.32 10.21
C TYR A 182 9.83 -11.19 11.13
N TYR A 183 9.10 -10.20 10.60
CA TYR A 183 8.67 -9.03 11.37
C TYR A 183 7.65 -9.39 12.44
N GLU A 184 6.72 -10.28 12.14
CA GLU A 184 5.78 -10.81 13.13
C GLU A 184 6.51 -11.46 14.31
N ARG A 185 7.47 -12.33 14.02
CA ARG A 185 8.15 -13.13 15.04
C ARG A 185 9.23 -12.39 15.79
N ASN A 186 9.88 -11.43 15.16
CA ASN A 186 11.09 -10.82 15.69
C ASN A 186 10.96 -9.34 16.03
N THR A 187 9.96 -8.63 15.54
CA THR A 187 9.86 -7.17 15.73
C THR A 187 8.56 -6.73 16.41
N GLY A 188 7.78 -7.66 16.92
CA GLY A 188 6.59 -7.35 17.70
C GLY A 188 5.37 -6.89 16.90
N TRP A 189 5.37 -7.08 15.58
CA TRP A 189 4.21 -6.77 14.76
C TRP A 189 3.03 -7.66 15.12
N LYS A 190 1.83 -7.08 15.14
CA LYS A 190 0.60 -7.81 15.44
C LYS A 190 -0.33 -7.76 14.24
N VAL A 191 -0.74 -8.92 13.76
CA VAL A 191 -1.80 -9.03 12.75
C VAL A 191 -3.06 -8.37 13.28
N ILE A 192 -3.73 -7.57 12.44
CA ILE A 192 -5.07 -7.05 12.70
C ILE A 192 -6.06 -8.11 12.18
N PRO A 193 -6.79 -8.80 13.07
CA PRO A 193 -7.73 -9.82 12.64
C PRO A 193 -8.81 -9.21 11.76
N ASP A 194 -9.27 -9.97 10.77
CA ASP A 194 -10.41 -9.62 9.91
C ASP A 194 -10.32 -8.23 9.23
N ALA A 195 -9.10 -7.70 9.05
CA ALA A 195 -8.91 -6.44 8.32
C ALA A 195 -9.32 -6.57 6.85
N PHE A 196 -9.16 -7.77 6.26
CA PHE A 196 -9.57 -8.10 4.91
C PHE A 196 -10.44 -9.36 4.91
N PRO A 197 -11.69 -9.28 5.42
CA PRO A 197 -12.57 -10.44 5.50
C PRO A 197 -13.04 -10.88 4.11
N GLY A 198 -13.18 -12.20 3.94
CA GLY A 198 -13.73 -12.84 2.76
C GLY A 198 -12.76 -13.76 2.04
N GLU A 199 -13.28 -14.49 1.07
CA GLU A 199 -12.50 -15.40 0.26
C GLU A 199 -11.51 -14.65 -0.63
N THR A 200 -10.29 -15.13 -0.68
CA THR A 200 -9.26 -14.66 -1.60
C THR A 200 -9.13 -15.70 -2.72
N THR A 201 -9.23 -15.22 -3.95
CA THR A 201 -8.98 -16.05 -5.13
C THR A 201 -7.49 -16.02 -5.46
N GLY A 202 -6.69 -16.79 -4.77
CA GLY A 202 -5.27 -16.91 -5.05
C GLY A 202 -4.74 -18.28 -4.64
N VAL A 203 -3.72 -18.72 -5.34
CA VAL A 203 -3.00 -19.93 -5.02
C VAL A 203 -1.95 -19.56 -3.99
N GLY A 204 -2.31 -19.68 -2.72
CA GLY A 204 -1.36 -19.55 -1.62
C GLY A 204 -0.27 -20.61 -1.64
N PRO A 205 0.68 -20.58 -0.70
CA PRO A 205 1.66 -21.65 -0.52
C PRO A 205 0.95 -22.99 -0.40
N PRO A 206 1.55 -24.10 -0.86
CA PRO A 206 0.95 -25.43 -0.77
C PRO A 206 0.53 -25.73 0.68
N GLY A 207 -0.80 -25.90 0.90
CA GLY A 207 -1.38 -26.21 2.21
C GLY A 207 -1.83 -25.04 3.07
N GLU A 208 -1.60 -23.80 2.68
CA GLU A 208 -2.11 -22.60 3.39
C GLU A 208 -3.04 -21.82 2.47
N GLN A 209 -4.29 -21.61 2.90
CA GLN A 209 -5.16 -20.60 2.30
C GLN A 209 -4.71 -19.25 2.86
N GLY A 210 -3.75 -18.62 2.20
CA GLY A 210 -3.27 -17.29 2.58
C GLY A 210 -4.28 -16.20 2.21
N ALA A 211 -4.54 -15.28 3.10
CA ALA A 211 -5.24 -14.04 2.73
C ALA A 211 -4.33 -13.25 1.78
N ARG A 212 -4.90 -12.71 0.69
CA ARG A 212 -4.14 -11.86 -0.23
C ARG A 212 -3.55 -10.67 0.51
N CYS A 213 -4.39 -9.86 1.18
CA CYS A 213 -3.95 -8.72 1.95
C CYS A 213 -3.94 -9.02 3.44
N LYS A 214 -2.92 -8.55 4.15
CA LYS A 214 -2.84 -8.56 5.61
C LYS A 214 -2.47 -7.19 6.15
N ALA A 215 -3.06 -6.83 7.28
CA ALA A 215 -2.76 -5.61 8.00
C ALA A 215 -2.05 -5.91 9.33
N TYR A 216 -1.09 -5.07 9.64
CA TYR A 216 -0.23 -5.21 10.82
C TYR A 216 -0.17 -3.93 11.62
N ARG A 217 -0.34 -4.05 12.94
CA ARG A 217 -0.09 -2.98 13.91
C ARG A 217 1.36 -3.04 14.36
N LEU A 218 2.08 -1.94 14.23
CA LEU A 218 3.42 -1.79 14.78
C LEU A 218 3.36 -1.68 16.30
N PRO A 219 4.42 -2.13 17.02
CA PRO A 219 4.49 -1.96 18.46
C PRO A 219 4.54 -0.48 18.85
N ASP A 220 3.93 -0.17 20.00
CA ASP A 220 4.01 1.13 20.66
C ASP A 220 4.36 0.88 22.14
N PRO A 221 5.52 1.32 22.62
CA PRO A 221 6.61 1.99 21.87
C PRO A 221 7.30 1.08 20.84
N SER A 222 8.06 1.70 19.93
CA SER A 222 8.88 0.96 18.96
C SER A 222 9.75 -0.08 19.61
N PHE A 223 9.82 -1.26 19.02
CA PHE A 223 10.58 -2.39 19.54
C PHE A 223 11.76 -2.73 18.62
N GLU A 224 12.96 -2.83 19.20
CA GLU A 224 14.15 -3.38 18.55
C GLU A 224 14.55 -4.68 19.26
N PRO A 225 14.61 -5.83 18.53
CA PRO A 225 15.03 -7.08 19.15
C PRO A 225 16.51 -7.02 19.52
N SER A 226 16.88 -7.65 20.65
CA SER A 226 18.28 -7.91 20.97
C SER A 226 18.85 -8.92 19.96
N PHE A 227 20.13 -8.79 19.64
CA PHE A 227 20.79 -9.74 18.73
C PHE A 227 20.75 -11.20 19.24
N LYS A 228 20.44 -11.42 20.52
CA LYS A 228 20.30 -12.74 21.13
C LYS A 228 18.89 -13.32 21.03
N ASP A 229 17.89 -12.50 20.65
CA ASP A 229 16.47 -12.88 20.71
C ASP A 229 15.92 -13.35 19.37
N PHE A 230 16.79 -13.67 18.42
CA PHE A 230 16.38 -14.13 17.10
C PHE A 230 15.52 -15.41 17.18
N ARG A 231 14.36 -15.36 16.51
CA ARG A 231 13.45 -16.48 16.33
C ARG A 231 13.39 -16.87 14.85
N ALA A 232 13.62 -18.14 14.56
CA ALA A 232 13.47 -18.66 13.20
C ALA A 232 12.05 -18.44 12.66
N PHE A 233 11.93 -18.14 11.39
CA PHE A 233 10.68 -17.74 10.72
C PHE A 233 10.49 -18.49 9.40
#